data_5971ff56d9169d88c49a31f038655e72
#
_entry.id   5971ff56d9169d88c49a31f038655e72
#
_cell.length_a   1.000
_cell.length_b   1.000
_cell.length_c   1.000
_cell.angle_alpha   90.00
_cell.angle_beta   90.00
_cell.angle_gamma   90.00
#
_symmetry.space_group_name_H-M   'P 1'
#
loop_
_entity.id
_entity.type
_entity.pdbx_description
1 polymer ?
#
loop_
_entity_poly.entity_id
_entity_poly.type
_entity_poly.pdbx_seq_one_letter_code
_entity_poly.pdbx_strand_id
1 'polypeptide(L)'
;MQIDRRTFLEYFGAVALTPILAGSQEASGMWGLIAKITLLPGRRDEMVEILKESAADMPGCLSYVVAKDATDENTIWVTEVWDSMASHDASLSLPAVRNAIPRGKAIVSNFEKIAVTSPVWGAGLPAAHVINAR
;
A
#
# COMPACT_ATOMS: atom_id res chain seq x y z
N MET A 1 2.75 -12.35 -19.79
CA MET A 1 3.12 -12.36 -18.36
C MET A 1 1.86 -12.52 -17.54
N GLN A 2 1.74 -13.61 -16.83
CA GLN A 2 0.53 -13.88 -16.06
C GLN A 2 0.54 -13.03 -14.80
N ILE A 3 -0.58 -12.33 -14.57
CA ILE A 3 -0.84 -11.67 -13.31
C ILE A 3 -0.92 -12.75 -12.24
N ASP A 4 -0.06 -12.68 -11.27
CA ASP A 4 -0.28 -13.45 -10.06
C ASP A 4 -1.43 -12.80 -9.28
N ARG A 5 -2.62 -13.35 -9.50
CA ARG A 5 -3.85 -12.92 -8.79
C ARG A 5 -3.71 -13.01 -7.28
N ARG A 6 -2.82 -13.88 -6.81
CA ARG A 6 -2.52 -14.05 -5.40
C ARG A 6 -1.84 -12.83 -4.81
N THR A 7 -0.80 -12.33 -5.48
CA THR A 7 -0.04 -11.17 -5.03
C THR A 7 -0.91 -9.91 -5.01
N PHE A 8 -1.79 -9.75 -6.00
CA PHE A 8 -2.73 -8.62 -6.03
C PHE A 8 -3.75 -8.68 -4.89
N LEU A 9 -4.29 -9.87 -4.60
CA LEU A 9 -5.21 -10.09 -3.49
C LEU A 9 -4.54 -9.91 -2.13
N GLU A 10 -3.29 -10.30 -2.01
CA GLU A 10 -2.49 -10.07 -0.79
C GLU A 10 -2.24 -8.60 -0.54
N TYR A 11 -2.05 -7.81 -1.57
CA TYR A 11 -1.90 -6.36 -1.44
C TYR A 11 -3.21 -5.68 -1.03
N PHE A 12 -4.33 -6.10 -1.60
CA PHE A 12 -5.63 -5.48 -1.37
C PHE A 12 -6.52 -6.23 -0.37
N GLY A 13 -5.97 -7.15 0.42
CA GLY A 13 -6.65 -7.58 1.62
C GLY A 13 -7.39 -8.89 1.62
N ALA A 14 -7.06 -9.82 0.77
CA ALA A 14 -7.27 -11.19 1.17
C ALA A 14 -6.09 -11.57 2.08
N VAL A 15 -6.04 -10.99 3.24
CA VAL A 15 -5.16 -11.47 4.28
C VAL A 15 -5.65 -12.85 4.62
N ALA A 16 -4.95 -13.85 4.12
CA ALA A 16 -4.97 -15.10 4.85
C ALA A 16 -4.60 -14.72 6.27
N LEU A 17 -5.54 -14.88 7.17
CA LEU A 17 -5.27 -14.78 8.60
C LEU A 17 -4.31 -15.90 8.96
N THR A 18 -3.06 -15.75 8.57
CA THR A 18 -2.02 -16.47 9.25
C THR A 18 -1.95 -15.85 10.63
N PRO A 19 -2.18 -16.64 11.69
CA PRO A 19 -1.92 -16.15 13.01
C PRO A 19 -0.46 -15.76 13.03
N ILE A 20 -0.20 -14.47 12.96
CA ILE A 20 1.12 -13.94 13.20
C ILE A 20 1.40 -14.32 14.64
N LEU A 21 2.39 -15.14 14.82
CA LEU A 21 2.91 -15.41 16.14
C LEU A 21 3.22 -14.06 16.79
N ALA A 22 2.44 -13.72 17.77
CA ALA A 22 2.42 -12.43 18.43
C ALA A 22 3.74 -12.04 19.12
N GLY A 23 4.80 -12.84 18.95
CA GLY A 23 6.07 -12.63 19.63
C GLY A 23 7.05 -11.69 18.94
N SER A 24 6.79 -11.22 17.73
CA SER A 24 7.79 -10.47 16.97
C SER A 24 7.33 -9.09 16.53
N GLN A 25 6.18 -8.65 16.96
CA GLN A 25 5.74 -7.32 16.65
C GLN A 25 6.27 -6.34 17.69
N GLU A 26 7.30 -5.65 17.29
CA GLU A 26 7.59 -4.37 17.90
C GLU A 26 6.43 -3.44 17.60
N ALA A 27 5.53 -3.32 18.56
CA ALA A 27 4.24 -2.65 18.43
C ALA A 27 4.33 -1.14 18.24
N SER A 28 5.53 -0.57 18.08
CA SER A 28 5.74 0.88 18.19
C SER A 28 6.38 1.52 16.97
N GLY A 29 6.59 0.76 15.90
CA GLY A 29 7.25 1.27 14.70
C GLY A 29 6.29 1.62 13.59
N MET A 30 6.62 2.66 12.83
CA MET A 30 5.98 2.89 11.54
C MET A 30 6.16 1.65 10.65
N TRP A 31 5.18 1.45 9.79
CA TRP A 31 5.20 0.37 8.81
C TRP A 31 5.13 0.96 7.41
N GLY A 32 5.88 0.42 6.48
CA GLY A 32 5.91 0.90 5.10
C GLY A 32 5.80 -0.19 4.07
N LEU A 33 5.38 0.21 2.89
CA LEU A 33 5.23 -0.67 1.74
C LEU A 33 5.70 0.06 0.48
N ILE A 34 6.46 -0.64 -0.36
CA ILE A 34 6.83 -0.18 -1.69
C ILE A 34 6.29 -1.18 -2.69
N ALA A 35 5.47 -0.72 -3.62
CA ALA A 35 4.88 -1.54 -4.66
C ALA A 35 5.15 -0.95 -6.05
N LYS A 36 5.28 -1.83 -7.02
CA LYS A 36 5.38 -1.49 -8.44
C LYS A 36 4.16 -2.07 -9.15
N ILE A 37 3.41 -1.24 -9.82
CA ILE A 37 2.18 -1.64 -10.51
C ILE A 37 2.33 -1.32 -12.00
N THR A 38 2.24 -2.34 -12.82
CA THR A 38 2.20 -2.18 -14.28
C THR A 38 0.76 -2.32 -14.74
N LEU A 39 0.30 -1.36 -15.53
CA LEU A 39 -1.06 -1.28 -16.03
C LEU A 39 -1.14 -1.78 -17.46
N LEU A 40 -2.33 -2.11 -17.90
CA LEU A 40 -2.61 -2.30 -19.32
C LEU A 40 -2.26 -1.02 -20.08
N PRO A 41 -1.84 -1.12 -21.35
CA PRO A 41 -1.42 0.05 -22.13
C PRO A 41 -2.44 1.18 -22.10
N GLY A 42 -1.98 2.39 -21.78
CA GLY A 42 -2.80 3.59 -21.74
C GLY A 42 -3.69 3.76 -20.50
N ARG A 43 -3.61 2.84 -19.51
CA ARG A 43 -4.50 2.88 -18.34
C ARG A 43 -3.82 3.45 -17.08
N ARG A 44 -2.60 3.96 -17.20
CA ARG A 44 -1.84 4.45 -16.04
C ARG A 44 -2.52 5.61 -15.32
N ASP A 45 -2.99 6.60 -16.05
CA ASP A 45 -3.63 7.78 -15.45
C ASP A 45 -4.94 7.42 -14.76
N GLU A 46 -5.69 6.45 -15.31
CA GLU A 46 -6.89 5.93 -14.65
C GLU A 46 -6.57 5.29 -13.29
N MET A 47 -5.49 4.50 -13.22
CA MET A 47 -5.07 3.92 -11.93
C MET A 47 -4.68 5.01 -10.93
N VAL A 48 -4.00 6.05 -11.36
CA VAL A 48 -3.65 7.18 -10.48
C VAL A 48 -4.92 7.80 -9.86
N GLU A 49 -5.96 8.01 -10.66
CA GLU A 49 -7.22 8.56 -10.14
C GLU A 49 -7.94 7.59 -9.19
N ILE A 50 -7.95 6.30 -9.50
CA ILE A 50 -8.52 5.27 -8.60
C ILE A 50 -7.82 5.29 -7.24
N LEU A 51 -6.49 5.36 -7.23
CA LEU A 51 -5.72 5.41 -5.99
C LEU A 51 -5.92 6.72 -5.23
N LYS A 52 -6.00 7.86 -5.92
CA LYS A 52 -6.32 9.14 -5.28
C LYS A 52 -7.67 9.11 -4.56
N GLU A 53 -8.68 8.58 -5.21
CA GLU A 53 -10.01 8.45 -4.61
C GLU A 53 -10.00 7.54 -3.38
N SER A 54 -9.32 6.41 -3.47
CA SER A 54 -9.26 5.42 -2.38
C SER A 54 -8.42 5.89 -1.19
N ALA A 55 -7.40 6.70 -1.44
CA ALA A 55 -6.45 7.14 -0.42
C ALA A 55 -6.81 8.49 0.22
N ALA A 56 -7.96 9.07 -0.11
CA ALA A 56 -8.33 10.41 0.35
C ALA A 56 -8.52 10.51 1.87
N ASP A 57 -8.94 9.43 2.51
CA ASP A 57 -9.17 9.40 3.97
C ASP A 57 -8.90 7.99 4.50
N MET A 58 -7.66 7.78 4.91
CA MET A 58 -7.22 6.50 5.48
C MET A 58 -6.59 6.73 6.85
N PRO A 59 -7.32 6.46 7.94
CA PRO A 59 -6.80 6.63 9.30
C PRO A 59 -5.49 5.88 9.52
N GLY A 60 -4.49 6.56 10.07
CA GLY A 60 -3.17 5.99 10.33
C GLY A 60 -2.21 6.03 9.15
N CYS A 61 -2.67 6.45 7.98
CA CYS A 61 -1.79 6.68 6.83
C CYS A 61 -1.01 7.98 7.03
N LEU A 62 0.31 7.89 7.09
CA LEU A 62 1.20 9.04 7.29
C LEU A 62 1.71 9.62 5.98
N SER A 63 1.88 8.77 4.98
CA SER A 63 2.31 9.16 3.65
C SER A 63 1.84 8.14 2.63
N TYR A 64 1.32 8.62 1.52
CA TYR A 64 0.90 7.78 0.40
C TYR A 64 1.30 8.49 -0.89
N VAL A 65 2.31 7.98 -1.56
CA VAL A 65 2.86 8.61 -2.76
C VAL A 65 2.67 7.69 -3.95
N VAL A 66 2.02 8.19 -4.98
CA VAL A 66 1.91 7.54 -6.28
C VAL A 66 2.80 8.30 -7.26
N ALA A 67 3.77 7.60 -7.82
CA ALA A 67 4.71 8.18 -8.78
C ALA A 67 4.66 7.44 -10.12
N LYS A 68 4.71 8.17 -11.21
CA LYS A 68 4.85 7.57 -12.54
C LYS A 68 6.29 7.11 -12.72
N ASP A 69 6.48 5.90 -13.25
CA ASP A 69 7.82 5.44 -13.63
C ASP A 69 8.41 6.38 -14.69
N ALA A 70 9.69 6.71 -14.54
CA ALA A 70 10.33 7.69 -15.42
C ALA A 70 10.59 7.18 -16.84
N THR A 71 10.63 5.85 -17.02
CA THR A 71 10.99 5.21 -18.30
C THR A 71 9.89 4.32 -18.85
N ASP A 72 9.07 3.71 -18.01
CA ASP A 72 7.95 2.87 -18.42
C ASP A 72 6.63 3.64 -18.32
N GLU A 73 6.02 3.93 -19.45
CA GLU A 73 4.79 4.71 -19.54
C GLU A 73 3.55 4.02 -18.93
N ASN A 74 3.63 2.73 -18.66
CA ASN A 74 2.53 1.93 -18.11
C ASN A 74 2.75 1.54 -16.65
N THR A 75 3.77 2.06 -16.00
CA THR A 75 4.12 1.68 -14.63
C THR A 75 4.00 2.86 -13.67
N ILE A 76 3.50 2.54 -12.48
CA ILE A 76 3.53 3.43 -11.32
C ILE A 76 4.23 2.76 -10.15
N TRP A 77 4.74 3.59 -9.25
CA TRP A 77 5.30 3.19 -7.96
C TRP A 77 4.42 3.76 -6.86
N VAL A 78 4.11 2.94 -5.88
CA VAL A 78 3.36 3.36 -4.70
C VAL A 78 4.26 3.17 -3.49
N THR A 79 4.44 4.24 -2.74
CA THR A 79 5.19 4.21 -1.48
C THR A 79 4.27 4.63 -0.35
N GLU A 80 4.10 3.76 0.61
CA GLU A 80 3.21 3.96 1.73
C GLU A 80 3.99 3.99 3.04
N VAL A 81 3.59 4.87 3.94
CA VAL A 81 4.05 4.90 5.33
C VAL A 81 2.84 5.00 6.23
N TRP A 82 2.76 4.12 7.19
CA TRP A 82 1.67 3.99 8.14
C TRP A 82 2.19 4.06 9.57
N ASP A 83 1.33 4.50 10.49
CA ASP A 83 1.67 4.47 11.92
C ASP A 83 1.83 3.04 12.45
N SER A 84 1.18 2.07 11.81
CA SER A 84 1.29 0.64 12.12
C SER A 84 0.82 -0.23 10.96
N MET A 85 1.22 -1.48 10.94
CA MET A 85 0.66 -2.48 10.02
C MET A 85 -0.84 -2.67 10.26
N ALA A 86 -1.30 -2.58 11.48
CA ALA A 86 -2.71 -2.72 11.82
C ALA A 86 -3.57 -1.63 11.16
N SER A 87 -3.08 -0.40 11.10
CA SER A 87 -3.77 0.69 10.40
C SER A 87 -3.85 0.44 8.90
N HIS A 88 -2.76 -0.02 8.29
CA HIS A 88 -2.78 -0.44 6.88
C HIS A 88 -3.83 -1.53 6.66
N ASP A 89 -3.83 -2.58 7.45
CA ASP A 89 -4.77 -3.69 7.30
C ASP A 89 -6.23 -3.23 7.48
N ALA A 90 -6.48 -2.35 8.43
CA ALA A 90 -7.80 -1.76 8.65
C ALA A 90 -8.28 -0.94 7.44
N SER A 91 -7.37 -0.29 6.71
CA SER A 91 -7.70 0.50 5.53
C SER A 91 -8.35 -0.33 4.42
N LEU A 92 -8.02 -1.60 4.35
CA LEU A 92 -8.55 -2.51 3.33
C LEU A 92 -10.05 -2.79 3.49
N SER A 93 -10.61 -2.47 4.64
CA SER A 93 -12.06 -2.57 4.92
C SER A 93 -12.81 -1.26 4.67
N LEU A 94 -12.11 -0.17 4.38
CA LEU A 94 -12.76 1.11 4.08
C LEU A 94 -13.59 1.02 2.80
N PRO A 95 -14.80 1.60 2.75
CA PRO A 95 -15.65 1.53 1.56
C PRO A 95 -14.99 2.04 0.28
N ALA A 96 -14.24 3.15 0.36
CA ALA A 96 -13.53 3.69 -0.79
C ALA A 96 -12.47 2.75 -1.33
N VAL A 97 -11.73 2.09 -0.44
CA VAL A 97 -10.71 1.09 -0.82
C VAL A 97 -11.36 -0.14 -1.43
N ARG A 98 -12.39 -0.67 -0.79
CA ARG A 98 -13.13 -1.84 -1.31
C ARG A 98 -13.77 -1.59 -2.67
N ASN A 99 -14.24 -0.38 -2.91
CA ASN A 99 -14.79 0.03 -4.20
C ASN A 99 -13.69 0.16 -5.28
N ALA A 100 -12.50 0.59 -4.90
CA ALA A 100 -11.38 0.77 -5.81
C ALA A 100 -10.77 -0.57 -6.29
N ILE A 101 -10.80 -1.61 -5.46
CA ILE A 101 -10.14 -2.89 -5.74
C ILE A 101 -10.59 -3.50 -7.08
N PRO A 102 -11.87 -3.72 -7.38
CA PRO A 102 -12.29 -4.31 -8.64
C PRO A 102 -11.98 -3.43 -9.86
N ARG A 103 -12.03 -2.11 -9.68
CA ARG A 103 -11.69 -1.14 -10.73
C ARG A 103 -10.20 -1.21 -11.07
N GLY A 104 -9.34 -1.23 -10.07
CA GLY A 104 -7.90 -1.38 -10.24
C GLY A 104 -7.52 -2.73 -10.83
N LYS A 105 -8.13 -3.80 -10.32
CA LYS A 105 -7.89 -5.16 -10.78
C LYS A 105 -8.17 -5.35 -12.28
N ALA A 106 -9.14 -4.63 -12.82
CA ALA A 106 -9.52 -4.71 -14.23
C ALA A 106 -8.44 -4.16 -15.17
N ILE A 107 -7.56 -3.28 -14.69
CA ILE A 107 -6.58 -2.57 -15.51
C ILE A 107 -5.11 -2.85 -15.16
N VAL A 108 -4.86 -3.70 -14.17
CA VAL A 108 -3.51 -4.14 -13.80
C VAL A 108 -3.04 -5.28 -14.70
N SER A 109 -1.84 -5.16 -15.26
CA SER A 109 -1.17 -6.24 -15.98
C SER A 109 -0.16 -6.98 -15.10
N ASN A 110 0.51 -6.30 -14.18
CA ASN A 110 1.42 -6.91 -13.22
C ASN A 110 1.47 -6.10 -11.92
N PHE A 111 1.61 -6.80 -10.82
CA PHE A 111 1.76 -6.21 -9.51
C PHE A 111 2.93 -6.84 -8.79
N GLU A 112 3.84 -6.00 -8.27
CA GLU A 112 5.01 -6.45 -7.52
C GLU A 112 5.07 -5.73 -6.18
N LYS A 113 5.05 -6.51 -5.12
CA LYS A 113 5.37 -6.03 -3.79
C LYS A 113 6.89 -6.03 -3.64
N ILE A 114 7.49 -4.85 -3.76
CA ILE A 114 8.96 -4.72 -3.79
C ILE A 114 9.54 -4.89 -2.41
N ALA A 115 8.99 -4.21 -1.42
CA ALA A 115 9.49 -4.30 -0.05
C ALA A 115 8.42 -3.93 0.97
N VAL A 116 8.48 -4.58 2.11
CA VAL A 116 7.92 -4.09 3.36
C VAL A 116 9.06 -3.45 4.13
N THR A 117 8.85 -2.28 4.67
CA THR A 117 9.88 -1.47 5.31
C THR A 117 9.50 -1.09 6.74
N SER A 118 10.52 -0.73 7.51
CA SER A 118 10.36 -0.09 8.81
C SER A 118 10.84 1.35 8.71
N PRO A 119 9.98 2.30 8.36
CA PRO A 119 10.39 3.70 8.23
C PRO A 119 10.92 4.24 9.55
N VAL A 120 12.00 4.99 9.50
CA VAL A 120 12.64 5.56 10.69
C VAL A 120 12.56 7.07 10.72
N TRP A 121 12.48 7.71 9.57
CA TRP A 121 12.41 9.15 9.42
C TRP A 121 11.90 9.52 8.01
N GLY A 122 11.23 10.64 7.91
CA GLY A 122 10.83 11.24 6.65
C GLY A 122 10.49 12.71 6.83
N ALA A 123 10.94 13.55 5.87
CA ALA A 123 10.57 14.95 5.86
C ALA A 123 9.05 15.08 5.70
N GLY A 124 8.40 15.84 6.55
CA GLY A 124 6.95 15.98 6.57
C GLY A 124 6.20 14.88 7.30
N LEU A 125 6.87 13.81 7.71
CA LEU A 125 6.27 12.80 8.57
C LEU A 125 6.28 13.29 10.01
N PRO A 126 5.25 12.91 10.82
CA PRO A 126 5.30 13.16 12.25
C PRO A 126 6.53 12.50 12.84
N ALA A 127 7.12 13.13 13.87
CA ALA A 127 8.19 12.50 14.62
C ALA A 127 7.72 11.13 15.09
N ALA A 128 8.57 10.12 14.92
CA ALA A 128 8.29 8.81 15.46
C ALA A 128 7.95 8.99 16.94
N HIS A 129 6.74 8.61 17.34
CA HIS A 129 6.45 8.51 18.73
C HIS A 129 7.35 7.43 19.29
N VAL A 130 8.47 7.85 19.85
CA VAL A 130 9.18 6.99 20.78
C VAL A 130 8.18 6.83 21.94
N ILE A 131 7.36 5.81 21.84
CA ILE A 131 6.66 5.35 23.01
C ILE A 131 7.79 4.84 23.91
N ASN A 132 8.21 5.70 24.83
CA ASN A 132 9.00 5.23 25.92
C ASN A 132 8.17 4.18 26.63
N ALA A 133 8.41 2.94 26.25
CA ALA A 133 7.95 1.81 27.04
C ALA A 133 8.62 1.96 28.42
N ARG A 134 7.88 2.50 29.33
CA ARG A 134 8.22 2.42 30.76
C ARG A 134 7.78 1.07 31.28
#